data_95943c4d7d9d94881aecf07603178e04
#
_entry.id   95943c4d7d9d94881aecf07603178e04
#
_cell.length_a   1.000
_cell.length_b   1.000
_cell.length_c   1.000
_cell.angle_alpha   90.00
_cell.angle_beta   90.00
_cell.angle_gamma   90.00
#
_symmetry.space_group_name_H-M   'P 1'
#
loop_
_entity.id
_entity.type
_entity.pdbx_description
1 polymer ?
#
loop_
_entity_poly.entity_id
_entity_poly.type
_entity_poly.pdbx_seq_one_letter_code
_entity_poly.pdbx_strand_id
1 'polypeptide(L)'
;MNYLIKILIFVILTFTSVANASNNSFVGVIGAAIGDIKNQKNESLSNGSKIFFGDTIISKSKSNAQILFLDQTVLTLGEETELTIDEFVYDPNSQDGSFVSTVKTGTVKFITGQISKKNPDNLEVKVPAGTLGARGTEFVVLSESNNESTVVLLGPGPDNTLGMIPGNLILSDGVTSVDITNPGFEAMVKN
;
A
#
# COMPACT_ATOMS: atom_id res chain seq x y z
N MET A 1 -12.08 -17.19 60.28
CA MET A 1 -12.81 -17.25 59.00
C MET A 1 -12.73 -15.97 58.14
N ASN A 2 -12.34 -14.82 58.71
CA ASN A 2 -12.34 -13.54 58.00
C ASN A 2 -11.03 -13.12 57.29
N TYR A 3 -9.90 -13.79 57.59
CA TYR A 3 -8.59 -13.49 56.97
C TYR A 3 -8.41 -14.15 55.61
N LEU A 4 -8.88 -15.37 55.44
CA LEU A 4 -8.80 -16.13 54.18
C LEU A 4 -9.67 -15.50 53.06
N ILE A 5 -10.80 -14.94 53.42
CA ILE A 5 -11.71 -14.24 52.49
C ILE A 5 -11.07 -12.94 51.97
N LYS A 6 -10.36 -12.21 52.83
CA LYS A 6 -9.65 -10.95 52.47
C LYS A 6 -8.46 -11.21 51.53
N ILE A 7 -7.76 -12.34 51.69
CA ILE A 7 -6.65 -12.76 50.83
C ILE A 7 -7.19 -13.17 49.45
N LEU A 8 -8.33 -13.86 49.40
CA LEU A 8 -8.95 -14.30 48.15
C LEU A 8 -9.46 -13.11 47.30
N ILE A 9 -9.96 -12.06 47.94
CA ILE A 9 -10.41 -10.83 47.25
C ILE A 9 -9.23 -10.03 46.72
N PHE A 10 -8.08 -10.06 47.37
CA PHE A 10 -6.87 -9.33 46.90
C PHE A 10 -6.20 -9.99 45.70
N VAL A 11 -6.33 -11.32 45.52
CA VAL A 11 -5.78 -12.07 44.39
C VAL A 11 -6.60 -11.88 43.11
N ILE A 12 -7.88 -11.53 43.21
CA ILE A 12 -8.78 -11.34 42.04
C ILE A 12 -8.61 -9.96 41.38
N LEU A 13 -7.98 -8.98 42.04
CA LEU A 13 -7.82 -7.63 41.51
C LEU A 13 -6.57 -7.39 40.66
N THR A 14 -5.75 -8.39 40.38
CA THR A 14 -4.61 -8.29 39.48
C THR A 14 -4.91 -8.88 38.10
N PHE A 15 -6.11 -8.63 37.55
CA PHE A 15 -6.33 -8.77 36.13
C PHE A 15 -5.59 -7.63 35.44
N THR A 16 -4.32 -7.81 35.17
CA THR A 16 -3.54 -6.96 34.29
C THR A 16 -4.19 -7.02 32.92
N SER A 17 -4.81 -5.92 32.51
CA SER A 17 -5.20 -5.68 31.14
C SER A 17 -3.92 -5.81 30.29
N VAL A 18 -3.78 -6.91 29.55
CA VAL A 18 -2.79 -7.01 28.48
C VAL A 18 -3.26 -6.00 27.44
N ALA A 19 -2.71 -4.79 27.50
CA ALA A 19 -2.84 -3.85 26.41
C ALA A 19 -2.18 -4.53 25.20
N ASN A 20 -2.99 -4.98 24.23
CA ASN A 20 -2.51 -5.28 22.91
C ASN A 20 -1.97 -3.96 22.33
N ALA A 21 -0.67 -3.71 22.52
CA ALA A 21 0.03 -2.74 21.71
C ALA A 21 -0.05 -3.27 20.28
N SER A 22 -0.93 -2.70 19.46
CA SER A 22 -0.86 -2.87 18.03
C SER A 22 0.53 -2.36 17.64
N ASN A 23 1.42 -3.23 17.22
CA ASN A 23 2.71 -2.87 16.65
C ASN A 23 2.42 -2.14 15.33
N ASN A 24 2.09 -0.86 15.41
CA ASN A 24 2.01 0.01 14.25
C ASN A 24 3.45 0.27 13.76
N SER A 25 3.94 -0.62 12.92
CA SER A 25 5.26 -0.46 12.31
C SER A 25 5.22 0.74 11.37
N PHE A 26 6.16 1.68 11.56
CA PHE A 26 6.39 2.80 10.67
C PHE A 26 6.88 2.29 9.31
N VAL A 27 6.22 2.71 8.24
CA VAL A 27 6.49 2.23 6.88
C VAL A 27 6.88 3.33 5.90
N GLY A 28 6.54 4.58 6.19
CA GLY A 28 6.83 5.70 5.30
C GLY A 28 6.31 7.04 5.82
N VAL A 29 6.44 8.06 4.99
CA VAL A 29 6.00 9.44 5.30
C VAL A 29 5.22 10.04 4.12
N ILE A 30 4.34 10.97 4.43
CA ILE A 30 3.78 11.89 3.42
C ILE A 30 4.88 12.86 2.99
N GLY A 31 5.37 12.72 1.77
CA GLY A 31 6.37 13.62 1.18
C GLY A 31 5.76 14.95 0.75
N ALA A 32 4.55 14.89 0.18
CA ALA A 32 3.77 16.05 -0.22
C ALA A 32 2.27 15.78 -0.06
N ALA A 33 1.51 16.79 0.37
CA ALA A 33 0.05 16.72 0.45
C ALA A 33 -0.54 18.08 0.04
N ILE A 34 -1.58 18.04 -0.78
CA ILE A 34 -2.38 19.19 -1.20
C ILE A 34 -3.85 18.84 -0.98
N GLY A 35 -4.61 19.77 -0.41
CA GLY A 35 -6.03 19.58 -0.13
C GLY A 35 -6.30 18.81 1.16
N ASP A 36 -7.40 18.06 1.19
CA ASP A 36 -7.87 17.30 2.37
C ASP A 36 -7.46 15.83 2.26
N ILE A 37 -6.41 15.46 2.97
CA ILE A 37 -5.89 14.09 3.08
C ILE A 37 -6.10 13.60 4.51
N LYS A 38 -6.66 12.41 4.67
CA LYS A 38 -6.98 11.84 5.97
C LYS A 38 -6.60 10.37 6.07
N ASN A 39 -6.48 9.89 7.31
CA ASN A 39 -6.42 8.45 7.56
C ASN A 39 -7.81 7.88 7.90
N GLN A 40 -7.89 6.56 8.13
CA GLN A 40 -9.13 5.84 8.49
C GLN A 40 -9.78 6.33 9.80
N LYS A 41 -9.03 7.03 10.66
CA LYS A 41 -9.52 7.63 11.92
C LYS A 41 -10.02 9.06 11.71
N ASN A 42 -10.08 9.54 10.46
CA ASN A 42 -10.42 10.91 10.09
C ASN A 42 -9.42 11.96 10.60
N GLU A 43 -8.19 11.56 10.91
CA GLU A 43 -7.10 12.46 11.28
C GLU A 43 -6.47 13.03 10.00
N SER A 44 -6.20 14.33 9.98
CA SER A 44 -5.59 15.00 8.81
C SER A 44 -4.12 14.63 8.67
N LEU A 45 -3.73 14.29 7.44
CA LEU A 45 -2.36 14.01 7.06
C LEU A 45 -1.79 15.18 6.25
N SER A 46 -0.57 15.57 6.57
CA SER A 46 0.17 16.66 5.93
C SER A 46 1.61 16.26 5.65
N ASN A 47 2.38 17.13 5.03
CA ASN A 47 3.80 16.91 4.77
C ASN A 47 4.53 16.49 6.06
N GLY A 48 5.28 15.39 6.00
CA GLY A 48 5.99 14.81 7.14
C GLY A 48 5.15 13.92 8.04
N SER A 49 3.82 13.79 7.84
CA SER A 49 3.01 12.83 8.58
C SER A 49 3.53 11.41 8.37
N LYS A 50 3.67 10.67 9.46
CA LYS A 50 4.11 9.27 9.43
C LYS A 50 2.98 8.37 8.94
N ILE A 51 3.34 7.38 8.15
CA ILE A 51 2.46 6.31 7.68
C ILE A 51 2.89 5.00 8.34
N PHE A 52 1.90 4.25 8.79
CA PHE A 52 2.09 2.99 9.49
C PHE A 52 1.45 1.83 8.74
N PHE A 53 1.92 0.63 9.01
CA PHE A 53 1.28 -0.60 8.59
C PHE A 53 -0.20 -0.60 9.00
N GLY A 54 -1.08 -0.97 8.08
CA GLY A 54 -2.53 -1.00 8.29
C GLY A 54 -3.24 0.36 8.12
N ASP A 55 -2.50 1.44 7.82
CA ASP A 55 -3.14 2.73 7.55
C ASP A 55 -3.90 2.69 6.22
N THR A 56 -5.09 3.31 6.24
CA THR A 56 -5.83 3.68 5.03
C THR A 56 -5.72 5.17 4.84
N ILE A 57 -5.23 5.59 3.67
CA ILE A 57 -5.06 6.98 3.27
C ILE A 57 -6.18 7.36 2.30
N ILE A 58 -6.88 8.45 2.62
CA ILE A 58 -8.04 8.93 1.87
C ILE A 58 -7.76 10.35 1.39
N SER A 59 -7.75 10.56 0.09
CA SER A 59 -7.73 11.88 -0.52
C SER A 59 -9.14 12.29 -0.95
N LYS A 60 -9.53 13.52 -0.67
CA LYS A 60 -10.83 14.08 -1.06
C LYS A 60 -10.74 14.77 -2.43
N SER A 61 -11.85 15.35 -2.87
CA SER A 61 -11.90 16.15 -4.11
C SER A 61 -10.83 17.25 -4.12
N LYS A 62 -10.20 17.48 -5.26
CA LYS A 62 -9.12 18.45 -5.48
C LYS A 62 -7.91 18.25 -4.54
N SER A 63 -7.69 17.02 -4.12
CA SER A 63 -6.62 16.66 -3.19
C SER A 63 -5.68 15.66 -3.84
N ASN A 64 -4.40 15.72 -3.47
CA ASN A 64 -3.41 14.73 -3.85
C ASN A 64 -2.35 14.57 -2.76
N ALA A 65 -1.72 13.39 -2.71
CA ALA A 65 -0.65 13.12 -1.77
C ALA A 65 0.43 12.25 -2.40
N GLN A 66 1.68 12.47 -1.98
CA GLN A 66 2.79 11.59 -2.29
C GLN A 66 3.27 10.92 -1.00
N ILE A 67 3.41 9.59 -1.03
CA ILE A 67 3.91 8.78 0.07
C ILE A 67 5.27 8.22 -0.31
N LEU A 68 6.25 8.38 0.57
CA LEU A 68 7.60 7.87 0.43
C LEU A 68 7.79 6.73 1.42
N PHE A 69 7.99 5.51 0.92
CA PHE A 69 8.20 4.32 1.74
C PHE A 69 9.67 4.05 2.04
N LEU A 70 9.94 3.26 3.08
CA LEU A 70 11.29 2.93 3.54
C LEU A 70 12.12 2.17 2.50
N ASP A 71 11.48 1.39 1.62
CA ASP A 71 12.12 0.67 0.51
C ASP A 71 12.32 1.54 -0.74
N GLN A 72 12.05 2.84 -0.65
CA GLN A 72 12.09 3.82 -1.75
C GLN A 72 10.94 3.67 -2.76
N THR A 73 9.92 2.88 -2.47
CA THR A 73 8.67 2.94 -3.24
C THR A 73 8.02 4.31 -3.05
N VAL A 74 7.53 4.89 -4.14
CA VAL A 74 6.80 6.16 -4.12
C VAL A 74 5.41 5.94 -4.67
N LEU A 75 4.39 6.31 -3.88
CA LEU A 75 3.01 6.35 -4.32
C LEU A 75 2.55 7.79 -4.46
N THR A 76 1.81 8.08 -5.54
CA THR A 76 1.13 9.37 -5.71
C THR A 76 -0.37 9.11 -5.85
N LEU A 77 -1.12 9.59 -4.89
CA LEU A 77 -2.58 9.49 -4.86
C LEU A 77 -3.18 10.70 -5.57
N GLY A 78 -4.11 10.44 -6.48
CA GLY A 78 -5.00 11.45 -7.06
C GLY A 78 -6.15 11.79 -6.12
N GLU A 79 -7.09 12.61 -6.60
CA GLU A 79 -8.31 12.93 -5.87
C GLU A 79 -9.26 11.72 -5.75
N GLU A 80 -10.16 11.75 -4.75
CA GLU A 80 -11.17 10.72 -4.46
C GLU A 80 -10.57 9.30 -4.35
N THR A 81 -9.33 9.22 -3.85
CA THR A 81 -8.59 7.96 -3.72
C THR A 81 -8.69 7.41 -2.31
N GLU A 82 -8.91 6.09 -2.19
CA GLU A 82 -8.80 5.32 -0.95
C GLU A 82 -7.78 4.20 -1.16
N LEU A 83 -6.66 4.29 -0.44
CA LEU A 83 -5.53 3.35 -0.47
C LEU A 83 -5.27 2.79 0.93
N THR A 84 -5.17 1.46 1.05
CA THR A 84 -4.78 0.78 2.29
C THR A 84 -3.41 0.13 2.14
N ILE A 85 -2.58 0.21 3.17
CA ILE A 85 -1.30 -0.49 3.28
C ILE A 85 -1.53 -1.80 4.02
N ASP A 86 -1.77 -2.89 3.29
CA ASP A 86 -2.16 -4.19 3.86
C ASP A 86 -0.97 -4.94 4.45
N GLU A 87 0.20 -4.81 3.84
CA GLU A 87 1.45 -5.39 4.31
C GLU A 87 2.64 -4.53 3.90
N PHE A 88 3.58 -4.35 4.80
CA PHE A 88 4.88 -3.76 4.50
C PHE A 88 5.92 -4.31 5.47
N VAL A 89 6.80 -5.13 4.96
CA VAL A 89 7.99 -5.64 5.66
C VAL A 89 9.20 -5.26 4.81
N TYR A 90 10.24 -4.72 5.42
CA TYR A 90 11.46 -4.36 4.69
C TYR A 90 12.68 -4.44 5.59
N ASP A 91 13.69 -5.17 5.15
CA ASP A 91 15.04 -5.19 5.75
C ASP A 91 16.00 -4.39 4.87
N PRO A 92 16.48 -3.23 5.34
CA PRO A 92 17.38 -2.38 4.55
C PRO A 92 18.75 -3.00 4.29
N ASN A 93 19.19 -3.99 5.09
CA ASN A 93 20.49 -4.64 4.90
C ASN A 93 20.46 -5.66 3.77
N SER A 94 19.43 -6.49 3.76
CA SER A 94 19.24 -7.50 2.72
C SER A 94 18.45 -6.99 1.52
N GLN A 95 17.70 -5.89 1.67
CA GLN A 95 16.70 -5.38 0.73
C GLN A 95 15.55 -6.36 0.47
N ASP A 96 15.40 -7.37 1.33
CA ASP A 96 14.25 -8.27 1.30
C ASP A 96 13.03 -7.63 1.94
N GLY A 97 11.87 -8.03 1.48
CA GLY A 97 10.64 -7.54 2.04
C GLY A 97 9.40 -8.01 1.28
N SER A 98 8.24 -7.49 1.70
CA SER A 98 6.95 -7.69 1.07
C SER A 98 6.15 -6.39 1.16
N PHE A 99 5.47 -6.05 0.08
CA PHE A 99 4.59 -4.89 0.02
C PHE A 99 3.26 -5.26 -0.64
N VAL A 100 2.19 -5.21 0.13
CA VAL A 100 0.82 -5.42 -0.35
C VAL A 100 0.01 -4.17 -0.04
N SER A 101 -0.72 -3.67 -1.04
CA SER A 101 -1.61 -2.53 -0.90
C SER A 101 -2.93 -2.76 -1.63
N THR A 102 -4.02 -2.18 -1.14
CA THR A 102 -5.34 -2.19 -1.78
C THR A 102 -5.70 -0.78 -2.26
N VAL A 103 -5.92 -0.63 -3.56
CA VAL A 103 -6.52 0.57 -4.18
C VAL A 103 -8.01 0.31 -4.33
N LYS A 104 -8.80 0.79 -3.38
CA LYS A 104 -10.25 0.55 -3.36
C LYS A 104 -10.99 1.43 -4.38
N THR A 105 -10.58 2.68 -4.51
CA THR A 105 -11.12 3.65 -5.48
C THR A 105 -10.10 4.73 -5.77
N GLY A 106 -10.25 5.41 -6.89
CA GLY A 106 -9.43 6.55 -7.31
C GLY A 106 -8.22 6.15 -8.12
N THR A 107 -7.24 7.04 -8.19
CA THR A 107 -6.04 6.89 -9.02
C THR A 107 -4.79 6.88 -8.17
N VAL A 108 -3.95 5.86 -8.33
CA VAL A 108 -2.65 5.77 -7.66
C VAL A 108 -1.56 5.48 -8.70
N LYS A 109 -0.55 6.34 -8.74
CA LYS A 109 0.68 6.10 -9.49
C LYS A 109 1.70 5.45 -8.57
N PHE A 110 2.33 4.41 -9.03
CA PHE A 110 3.37 3.65 -8.36
C PHE A 110 4.72 3.86 -9.06
N ILE A 111 5.76 4.11 -8.29
CA ILE A 111 7.16 3.97 -8.69
C ILE A 111 7.75 2.95 -7.74
N THR A 112 8.10 1.77 -8.24
CA THR A 112 8.50 0.64 -7.40
C THR A 112 9.89 0.82 -6.80
N GLY A 113 10.03 0.42 -5.54
CA GLY A 113 11.27 0.50 -4.75
C GLY A 113 12.13 -0.76 -4.78
N GLN A 114 12.87 -0.98 -3.69
CA GLN A 114 13.87 -2.05 -3.60
C GLN A 114 13.22 -3.44 -3.47
N ILE A 115 12.08 -3.56 -2.80
CA ILE A 115 11.35 -4.84 -2.65
C ILE A 115 11.06 -5.44 -4.02
N SER A 116 10.37 -4.70 -4.88
CA SER A 116 10.00 -5.15 -6.22
C SER A 116 11.20 -5.33 -7.16
N LYS A 117 12.25 -4.51 -7.02
CA LYS A 117 13.48 -4.66 -7.82
C LYS A 117 14.22 -5.95 -7.48
N LYS A 118 14.24 -6.33 -6.21
CA LYS A 118 14.92 -7.54 -5.76
C LYS A 118 14.09 -8.79 -6.05
N ASN A 119 12.81 -8.76 -5.69
CA ASN A 119 11.87 -9.84 -5.95
C ASN A 119 10.51 -9.27 -6.39
N PRO A 120 10.20 -9.36 -7.69
CA PRO A 120 8.95 -8.83 -8.24
C PRO A 120 7.69 -9.41 -7.62
N ASP A 121 7.71 -10.68 -7.21
CA ASP A 121 6.56 -11.37 -6.62
C ASP A 121 6.21 -10.85 -5.23
N ASN A 122 7.09 -10.04 -4.64
CA ASN A 122 6.90 -9.46 -3.31
C ASN A 122 6.21 -8.08 -3.34
N LEU A 123 5.76 -7.62 -4.51
CA LEU A 123 4.92 -6.42 -4.61
C LEU A 123 3.58 -6.79 -5.24
N GLU A 124 2.51 -6.63 -4.48
CA GLU A 124 1.14 -6.90 -4.91
C GLU A 124 0.26 -5.66 -4.68
N VAL A 125 -0.53 -5.31 -5.69
CA VAL A 125 -1.58 -4.29 -5.59
C VAL A 125 -2.93 -4.95 -5.82
N LYS A 126 -3.79 -4.91 -4.80
CA LYS A 126 -5.18 -5.39 -4.88
C LYS A 126 -6.08 -4.28 -5.40
N VAL A 127 -6.97 -4.66 -6.28
CA VAL A 127 -8.05 -3.80 -6.80
C VAL A 127 -9.39 -4.55 -6.65
N PRO A 128 -10.54 -3.87 -6.75
CA PRO A 128 -11.85 -4.49 -6.52
C PRO A 128 -12.12 -5.78 -7.30
N ALA A 129 -11.59 -5.90 -8.51
CA ALA A 129 -11.84 -7.04 -9.40
C ALA A 129 -10.61 -7.92 -9.64
N GLY A 130 -9.49 -7.69 -8.98
CA GLY A 130 -8.30 -8.49 -9.24
C GLY A 130 -7.06 -8.09 -8.45
N THR A 131 -5.92 -8.62 -8.88
CA THR A 131 -4.60 -8.34 -8.31
C THR A 131 -3.60 -7.98 -9.39
N LEU A 132 -2.64 -7.14 -9.04
CA LEU A 132 -1.55 -6.70 -9.90
C LEU A 132 -0.22 -7.02 -9.23
N GLY A 133 0.63 -7.76 -9.92
CA GLY A 133 2.06 -7.89 -9.64
C GLY A 133 2.86 -6.91 -10.49
N ALA A 134 3.94 -6.32 -9.95
CA ALA A 134 4.75 -5.37 -10.68
C ALA A 134 6.25 -5.59 -10.49
N ARG A 135 6.98 -5.63 -11.60
CA ARG A 135 8.42 -5.81 -11.63
C ARG A 135 9.14 -4.54 -12.05
N GLY A 136 9.82 -3.89 -11.10
CA GLY A 136 10.81 -2.85 -11.36
C GLY A 136 10.32 -1.73 -12.28
N THR A 137 9.11 -1.18 -12.04
CA THR A 137 8.43 -0.34 -13.02
C THR A 137 7.72 0.87 -12.40
N GLU A 138 7.28 1.74 -13.27
CA GLU A 138 6.37 2.85 -13.01
C GLU A 138 5.03 2.58 -13.71
N PHE A 139 3.92 2.66 -12.96
CA PHE A 139 2.60 2.37 -13.46
C PHE A 139 1.51 3.16 -12.73
N VAL A 140 0.33 3.22 -13.34
CA VAL A 140 -0.87 3.82 -12.75
C VAL A 140 -1.95 2.77 -12.61
N VAL A 141 -2.64 2.81 -11.48
CA VAL A 141 -3.87 2.06 -11.21
C VAL A 141 -5.00 3.08 -11.10
N LEU A 142 -6.07 2.85 -11.84
CA LEU A 142 -7.35 3.55 -11.72
C LEU A 142 -8.40 2.52 -11.30
N SER A 143 -9.00 2.71 -10.13
CA SER A 143 -10.11 1.89 -9.64
C SER A 143 -11.39 2.71 -9.60
N GLU A 144 -12.41 2.26 -10.30
CA GLU A 144 -13.71 2.93 -10.37
C GLU A 144 -14.73 2.31 -9.39
N SER A 145 -15.77 3.08 -9.06
CA SER A 145 -16.82 2.63 -8.12
C SER A 145 -17.70 1.48 -8.63
N ASN A 146 -17.60 1.14 -9.93
CA ASN A 146 -18.34 0.07 -10.60
C ASN A 146 -17.59 -1.28 -10.57
N ASN A 147 -16.59 -1.45 -9.71
CA ASN A 147 -15.71 -2.62 -9.67
C ASN A 147 -14.90 -2.84 -10.96
N GLU A 148 -14.60 -1.78 -11.67
CA GLU A 148 -13.70 -1.77 -12.81
C GLU A 148 -12.37 -1.16 -12.41
N SER A 149 -11.27 -1.78 -12.84
CA SER A 149 -9.93 -1.25 -12.58
C SER A 149 -9.09 -1.34 -13.84
N THR A 150 -8.44 -0.23 -14.18
CA THR A 150 -7.53 -0.10 -15.30
C THR A 150 -6.11 0.08 -14.78
N VAL A 151 -5.16 -0.60 -15.40
CA VAL A 151 -3.74 -0.51 -15.09
C VAL A 151 -2.98 -0.13 -16.34
N VAL A 152 -2.09 0.88 -16.23
CA VAL A 152 -1.28 1.39 -17.34
C VAL A 152 0.20 1.29 -16.98
N LEU A 153 0.99 0.62 -17.81
CA LEU A 153 2.45 0.63 -17.68
C LEU A 153 3.01 1.95 -18.22
N LEU A 154 3.79 2.66 -17.40
CA LEU A 154 4.46 3.89 -17.80
C LEU A 154 5.91 3.66 -18.25
N GLY A 155 6.58 2.63 -17.74
CA GLY A 155 7.93 2.26 -18.15
C GLY A 155 8.84 1.82 -17.02
N PRO A 156 10.11 1.50 -17.32
CA PRO A 156 10.72 1.49 -18.66
C PRO A 156 10.23 0.32 -19.53
N GLY A 157 10.25 0.51 -20.84
CA GLY A 157 9.93 -0.53 -21.81
C GLY A 157 11.15 -1.36 -22.22
N PRO A 158 10.94 -2.44 -23.01
CA PRO A 158 12.03 -3.33 -23.44
C PRO A 158 13.07 -2.64 -24.34
N ASP A 159 12.64 -1.66 -25.12
CA ASP A 159 13.49 -1.00 -26.12
C ASP A 159 14.14 0.31 -25.61
N ASN A 160 13.73 0.82 -24.46
CA ASN A 160 14.22 2.09 -23.90
C ASN A 160 14.42 2.00 -22.39
N THR A 161 15.32 1.16 -21.97
CA THR A 161 15.60 0.91 -20.56
C THR A 161 16.62 1.89 -19.97
N LEU A 162 17.48 2.53 -20.79
CA LEU A 162 18.62 3.33 -20.35
C LEU A 162 19.48 2.62 -19.29
N GLY A 163 19.61 1.28 -19.42
CA GLY A 163 20.31 0.44 -18.45
C GLY A 163 19.46 -0.03 -17.26
N MET A 164 18.19 0.32 -17.22
CA MET A 164 17.23 -0.19 -16.22
C MET A 164 16.65 -1.55 -16.68
N ILE A 165 16.12 -2.31 -15.74
CA ILE A 165 15.38 -3.53 -16.04
C ILE A 165 14.03 -3.14 -16.67
N PRO A 166 13.62 -3.74 -17.80
CA PRO A 166 12.29 -3.52 -18.35
C PRO A 166 11.19 -3.82 -17.34
N GLY A 167 10.21 -2.92 -17.27
CA GLY A 167 9.03 -3.08 -16.42
C GLY A 167 8.11 -4.18 -16.97
N ASN A 168 7.49 -4.91 -16.08
CA ASN A 168 6.43 -5.86 -16.38
C ASN A 168 5.33 -5.74 -15.32
N LEU A 169 4.07 -5.73 -15.78
CA LEU A 169 2.89 -5.81 -14.92
C LEU A 169 2.12 -7.08 -15.28
N ILE A 170 1.62 -7.76 -14.26
CA ILE A 170 0.77 -8.93 -14.40
C ILE A 170 -0.55 -8.63 -13.70
N LEU A 171 -1.61 -8.39 -14.50
CA LEU A 171 -2.96 -8.18 -13.99
C LEU A 171 -3.74 -9.49 -14.04
N SER A 172 -4.34 -9.89 -12.92
CA SER A 172 -5.10 -11.14 -12.79
C SER A 172 -6.46 -10.91 -12.13
N ASP A 173 -7.49 -11.58 -12.64
CA ASP A 173 -8.82 -11.69 -12.02
C ASP A 173 -8.96 -12.96 -11.13
N GLY A 174 -7.86 -13.70 -10.92
CA GLY A 174 -7.82 -14.96 -10.18
C GLY A 174 -8.07 -16.20 -11.05
N VAL A 175 -8.49 -16.05 -12.31
CA VAL A 175 -8.72 -17.13 -13.28
C VAL A 175 -7.78 -16.98 -14.48
N THR A 176 -7.69 -15.76 -14.98
CA THR A 176 -6.82 -15.37 -16.11
C THR A 176 -5.85 -14.29 -15.70
N SER A 177 -4.74 -14.19 -16.41
CA SER A 177 -3.76 -13.13 -16.24
C SER A 177 -3.30 -12.55 -17.56
N VAL A 178 -2.95 -11.26 -17.55
CA VAL A 178 -2.43 -10.52 -18.71
C VAL A 178 -1.11 -9.87 -18.33
N ASP A 179 -0.09 -10.08 -19.15
CA ASP A 179 1.20 -9.42 -19.05
C ASP A 179 1.21 -8.12 -19.86
N ILE A 180 1.65 -7.03 -19.23
CA ILE A 180 1.83 -5.71 -19.85
C ILE A 180 3.32 -5.38 -19.80
N THR A 181 3.98 -5.39 -20.95
CA THR A 181 5.44 -5.19 -21.08
C THR A 181 5.82 -3.91 -21.82
N ASN A 182 4.88 -3.28 -22.52
CA ASN A 182 5.14 -2.09 -23.31
C ASN A 182 4.53 -0.84 -22.64
N PRO A 183 5.30 0.25 -22.46
CA PRO A 183 4.79 1.51 -21.95
C PRO A 183 3.65 2.07 -22.81
N GLY A 184 2.66 2.65 -22.14
CA GLY A 184 1.45 3.16 -22.76
C GLY A 184 0.38 2.10 -23.03
N PHE A 185 0.67 0.81 -22.80
CA PHE A 185 -0.33 -0.24 -22.85
C PHE A 185 -1.08 -0.35 -21.52
N GLU A 186 -2.35 -0.71 -21.64
CA GLU A 186 -3.24 -0.88 -20.49
C GLU A 186 -3.91 -2.24 -20.50
N ALA A 187 -4.31 -2.69 -19.31
CA ALA A 187 -5.24 -3.80 -19.14
C ALA A 187 -6.33 -3.40 -18.16
N MET A 188 -7.51 -3.99 -18.34
CA MET A 188 -8.68 -3.74 -17.53
C MET A 188 -9.17 -5.03 -16.91
N VAL A 189 -9.57 -4.97 -15.65
CA VAL A 189 -10.27 -6.05 -14.94
C VAL A 189 -11.61 -5.54 -14.43
N LYS A 190 -12.64 -6.39 -14.53
CA LYS A 190 -14.00 -6.05 -14.15
C LYS A 190 -14.73 -7.26 -13.56
N ASN A 191 -15.49 -7.05 -12.48
CA ASN A 191 -16.41 -8.01 -11.90
C ASN A 191 -17.81 -7.91 -12.51
#